data_ad813e2a6b8626186e4f96a468ea09ec
#
_entry.id   ad813e2a6b8626186e4f96a468ea09ec
#
_cell.length_a   1.000
_cell.length_b   1.000
_cell.length_c   1.000
_cell.angle_alpha   90.00
_cell.angle_beta   90.00
_cell.angle_gamma   90.00
#
_symmetry.space_group_name_H-M   'P 1'
#
loop_
_entity.id
_entity.type
_entity.pdbx_description
1 polymer ?
#
loop_
_entity_poly.entity_id
_entity_poly.type
_entity_poly.pdbx_seq_one_letter_code
_entity_poly.pdbx_strand_id
1 'polypeptide(L)'
;MVLDREDVMKSPRLIAVLIVTIVLGVAGRANAQLKISDTETAKLYMSLATVGTAQALTQENVYNASGQKIAGLSPGMQTAFGDLGFLGKFGKHSEIEMYFDLYLASRNHPSQTYGDQGYLLIRGIPENLGQPRLLKAIFSKVDFKAGAFLVDFGDQESHRSNNAIVQQNPLVGNFVIDPNFVSVGVQLQSKPARYGWLVAATNGTNTEDFQSGRGNALNAKIYAYPIKPLRTSFSFYTVNHDETPAGTAGSRATLFSGNRSGERYGAVLGGGQAPGGVLPQAGKDVRAGQFDVTWDGASPIKLYGHIGQTMDKDTNGNAAGKPEESWRYYAADVVYRFTPAVYAAARYSAANALKLGNVDSNGKVDRIQFGGGLWLTKNMLMKVEYVTQKYRGFAEGDMVNNGIQAWRNPSFKGVVSEVSFAF
;
A
#
# COMPACT_ATOMS: atom_id res chain seq x y z
N MET A 1 25.97 -16.20 -36.91
CA MET A 1 25.00 -15.14 -37.29
C MET A 1 24.48 -14.56 -36.00
N VAL A 2 25.12 -13.51 -35.51
CA VAL A 2 24.75 -12.84 -34.24
C VAL A 2 23.70 -11.79 -34.63
N LEU A 3 22.48 -11.97 -34.26
CA LEU A 3 21.42 -10.97 -34.44
C LEU A 3 21.68 -9.84 -33.48
N ASP A 4 21.80 -8.65 -34.01
CA ASP A 4 22.07 -7.42 -33.29
C ASP A 4 20.90 -7.09 -32.33
N ARG A 5 21.19 -6.80 -31.07
CA ARG A 5 20.21 -6.58 -30.01
C ARG A 5 19.34 -5.34 -30.22
N GLU A 6 19.74 -4.42 -31.07
CA GLU A 6 18.99 -3.20 -31.34
C GLU A 6 17.74 -3.38 -32.23
N ASP A 7 17.72 -4.43 -33.07
CA ASP A 7 16.61 -4.63 -33.99
C ASP A 7 15.39 -5.33 -33.37
N VAL A 8 15.54 -5.97 -32.22
CA VAL A 8 14.42 -6.62 -31.51
C VAL A 8 13.49 -5.60 -30.86
N MET A 9 13.97 -4.41 -30.52
CA MET A 9 13.18 -3.38 -29.85
C MET A 9 12.38 -2.46 -30.79
N LYS A 10 12.61 -2.52 -32.09
CA LYS A 10 11.89 -1.71 -33.09
C LYS A 10 10.74 -2.45 -33.78
N SER A 11 10.46 -3.67 -33.42
CA SER A 11 9.41 -4.44 -34.06
C SER A 11 8.03 -4.15 -33.47
N PRO A 12 7.15 -3.42 -34.18
CA PRO A 12 5.76 -3.19 -33.76
C PRO A 12 4.96 -4.50 -33.64
N ARG A 13 5.53 -5.62 -34.09
CA ARG A 13 4.91 -6.95 -34.04
C ARG A 13 4.91 -7.54 -32.62
N LEU A 14 5.87 -7.21 -31.75
CA LEU A 14 5.87 -7.70 -30.36
C LEU A 14 4.78 -7.01 -29.52
N ILE A 15 4.52 -5.72 -29.81
CA ILE A 15 3.43 -4.97 -29.15
C ILE A 15 2.08 -5.46 -29.69
N ALA A 16 1.99 -5.81 -30.98
CA ALA A 16 0.77 -6.32 -31.58
C ALA A 16 0.39 -7.73 -31.10
N VAL A 17 1.35 -8.60 -30.81
CA VAL A 17 1.08 -9.95 -30.29
C VAL A 17 0.54 -9.91 -28.86
N LEU A 18 0.91 -8.89 -28.06
CA LEU A 18 0.33 -8.70 -26.72
C LEU A 18 -1.13 -8.19 -26.76
N ILE A 19 -1.54 -7.56 -27.87
CA ILE A 19 -2.88 -6.95 -28.04
C ILE A 19 -3.89 -7.92 -28.67
N VAL A 20 -3.47 -8.93 -29.43
CA VAL A 20 -4.36 -9.77 -30.25
C VAL A 20 -4.96 -10.99 -29.54
N THR A 21 -4.55 -11.33 -28.33
CA THR A 21 -5.14 -12.48 -27.62
C THR A 21 -6.37 -12.11 -26.77
N ILE A 22 -6.98 -10.97 -26.99
CA ILE A 22 -8.04 -10.44 -26.13
C ILE A 22 -9.32 -10.15 -26.93
N VAL A 23 -10.08 -11.15 -27.27
CA VAL A 23 -11.52 -11.00 -27.52
C VAL A 23 -12.23 -12.26 -27.07
N LEU A 24 -13.05 -12.14 -26.02
CA LEU A 24 -14.32 -12.82 -25.73
C LEU A 24 -14.52 -13.02 -24.21
N GLY A 25 -15.57 -12.42 -23.69
CA GLY A 25 -16.16 -12.81 -22.42
C GLY A 25 -16.63 -11.64 -21.53
N VAL A 26 -17.90 -11.25 -21.72
CA VAL A 26 -18.60 -10.34 -20.82
C VAL A 26 -19.08 -11.11 -19.59
N ALA A 27 -18.66 -10.72 -18.38
CA ALA A 27 -19.27 -11.21 -17.16
C ALA A 27 -19.17 -10.20 -16.00
N GLY A 28 -20.24 -10.12 -15.23
CA GLY A 28 -20.46 -9.17 -14.16
C GLY A 28 -19.57 -9.39 -12.93
N ARG A 29 -19.49 -8.34 -12.11
CA ARG A 29 -18.70 -8.28 -10.87
C ARG A 29 -19.26 -9.21 -9.79
N ALA A 30 -18.40 -10.01 -9.17
CA ALA A 30 -18.63 -10.59 -7.86
C ALA A 30 -17.28 -10.62 -7.13
N ASN A 31 -17.26 -10.23 -5.85
CA ASN A 31 -16.18 -10.61 -4.95
C ASN A 31 -16.24 -12.13 -4.82
N ALA A 32 -15.37 -12.82 -5.52
CA ALA A 32 -15.41 -14.26 -5.55
C ALA A 32 -14.52 -14.78 -4.43
N GLN A 33 -15.11 -14.95 -3.26
CA GLN A 33 -14.55 -15.80 -2.21
C GLN A 33 -15.12 -17.21 -2.40
N LEU A 34 -14.25 -18.20 -2.38
CA LEU A 34 -14.69 -19.59 -2.35
C LEU A 34 -15.23 -19.90 -0.95
N LYS A 35 -16.53 -20.21 -0.88
CA LYS A 35 -17.14 -20.65 0.36
C LYS A 35 -16.77 -22.11 0.61
N ILE A 36 -16.00 -22.37 1.66
CA ILE A 36 -15.54 -23.71 2.04
C ILE A 36 -16.57 -24.40 2.92
N SER A 37 -17.17 -23.67 3.86
CA SER A 37 -18.18 -24.20 4.79
C SER A 37 -19.25 -23.15 5.06
N ASP A 38 -20.49 -23.61 5.22
CA ASP A 38 -21.64 -22.77 5.55
C ASP A 38 -22.59 -23.53 6.45
N THR A 39 -22.48 -23.30 7.73
CA THR A 39 -23.42 -23.77 8.71
C THR A 39 -24.17 -22.59 9.32
N GLU A 40 -25.20 -22.85 10.11
CA GLU A 40 -25.97 -21.78 10.75
C GLU A 40 -25.11 -20.87 11.64
N THR A 41 -24.06 -21.42 12.27
CA THR A 41 -23.24 -20.72 13.26
C THR A 41 -21.79 -20.52 12.84
N ALA A 42 -21.36 -21.08 11.72
CA ALA A 42 -19.98 -20.95 11.24
C ALA A 42 -19.91 -20.95 9.70
N LYS A 43 -19.25 -19.96 9.15
CA LYS A 43 -19.00 -19.82 7.71
C LYS A 43 -17.52 -19.62 7.50
N LEU A 44 -16.95 -20.38 6.57
CA LEU A 44 -15.53 -20.27 6.21
C LEU A 44 -15.40 -19.95 4.73
N TYR A 45 -14.62 -18.92 4.44
CA TYR A 45 -14.31 -18.45 3.10
C TYR A 45 -12.81 -18.48 2.86
N MET A 46 -12.43 -18.74 1.63
CA MET A 46 -11.06 -18.67 1.15
C MET A 46 -11.01 -17.70 -0.03
N SER A 47 -9.96 -16.91 -0.10
CA SER A 47 -9.65 -16.05 -1.24
C SER A 47 -8.25 -16.32 -1.74
N LEU A 48 -8.04 -16.17 -3.02
CA LEU A 48 -6.72 -16.25 -3.65
C LEU A 48 -6.56 -15.07 -4.60
N ALA A 49 -5.44 -14.37 -4.50
CA ALA A 49 -5.03 -13.39 -5.49
C ALA A 49 -3.67 -13.77 -6.05
N THR A 50 -3.49 -13.59 -7.36
CA THR A 50 -2.19 -13.76 -8.02
C THR A 50 -2.01 -12.66 -9.04
N VAL A 51 -0.75 -12.27 -9.28
CA VAL A 51 -0.43 -11.16 -10.16
C VAL A 51 0.87 -11.40 -10.92
N GLY A 52 0.86 -11.08 -12.21
CA GLY A 52 2.03 -10.99 -13.06
C GLY A 52 2.20 -9.58 -13.59
N THR A 53 3.41 -9.06 -13.60
CA THR A 53 3.73 -7.74 -14.13
C THR A 53 4.81 -7.83 -15.19
N ALA A 54 4.72 -6.94 -16.19
CA ALA A 54 5.79 -6.70 -17.15
C ALA A 54 6.12 -5.22 -17.16
N GLN A 55 7.40 -4.87 -17.21
CA GLN A 55 7.84 -3.48 -17.24
C GLN A 55 8.86 -3.24 -18.36
N ALA A 56 8.75 -2.06 -18.97
CA ALA A 56 9.70 -1.48 -19.90
C ALA A 56 9.95 -0.05 -19.44
N LEU A 57 10.82 0.09 -18.44
CA LEU A 57 11.17 1.36 -17.81
C LEU A 57 12.60 1.74 -18.13
N THR A 58 12.85 3.03 -18.22
CA THR A 58 14.20 3.63 -18.33
C THR A 58 14.43 4.52 -17.12
N GLN A 59 15.69 4.60 -16.68
CA GLN A 59 16.10 5.45 -15.57
C GLN A 59 17.28 6.34 -15.98
N GLU A 60 17.33 7.53 -15.38
CA GLU A 60 18.38 8.51 -15.62
C GLU A 60 18.92 9.03 -14.29
N ASN A 61 20.24 9.28 -14.22
CA ASN A 61 20.91 9.91 -13.08
C ASN A 61 20.75 9.21 -11.73
N VAL A 62 20.59 7.89 -11.74
CA VAL A 62 20.46 7.11 -10.49
C VAL A 62 21.84 6.70 -10.02
N TYR A 63 22.23 7.17 -8.83
CA TYR A 63 23.52 6.92 -8.19
C TYR A 63 23.31 6.46 -6.76
N ASN A 64 24.10 5.48 -6.32
CA ASN A 64 24.11 5.03 -4.93
C ASN A 64 24.87 5.99 -4.01
N ALA A 65 24.90 5.70 -2.71
CA ALA A 65 25.60 6.51 -1.71
C ALA A 65 27.10 6.69 -2.00
N SER A 66 27.75 5.71 -2.62
CA SER A 66 29.17 5.77 -3.01
C SER A 66 29.42 6.56 -4.30
N GLY A 67 28.39 7.16 -4.90
CA GLY A 67 28.53 7.90 -6.16
C GLY A 67 28.64 7.03 -7.41
N GLN A 68 28.42 5.72 -7.30
CA GLN A 68 28.42 4.83 -8.45
C GLN A 68 27.09 4.91 -9.17
N LYS A 69 27.11 5.06 -10.49
CA LYS A 69 25.91 5.01 -11.31
C LYS A 69 25.32 3.60 -11.27
N ILE A 70 24.06 3.51 -10.94
CA ILE A 70 23.34 2.25 -10.93
C ILE A 70 23.11 1.81 -12.38
N ALA A 71 23.29 0.51 -12.66
CA ALA A 71 23.10 -0.05 -13.99
C ALA A 71 21.66 0.20 -14.50
N GLY A 72 21.54 0.43 -15.79
CA GLY A 72 20.25 0.68 -16.43
C GLY A 72 19.30 -0.50 -16.30
N LEU A 73 18.00 -0.19 -16.34
CA LEU A 73 16.93 -1.19 -16.34
C LEU A 73 16.86 -1.89 -17.70
N SER A 74 16.53 -3.18 -17.66
CA SER A 74 16.15 -3.95 -18.84
C SER A 74 14.65 -4.25 -18.77
N PRO A 75 13.94 -4.30 -19.91
CA PRO A 75 12.59 -4.81 -19.95
C PRO A 75 12.51 -6.22 -19.36
N GLY A 76 11.48 -6.50 -18.61
CA GLY A 76 11.34 -7.79 -17.97
C GLY A 76 9.96 -8.07 -17.42
N MET A 77 9.77 -9.31 -17.03
CA MET A 77 8.55 -9.80 -16.41
C MET A 77 8.83 -10.26 -14.99
N GLN A 78 7.85 -10.09 -14.13
CA GLN A 78 7.89 -10.53 -12.75
C GLN A 78 6.55 -11.08 -12.34
N THR A 79 6.55 -12.18 -11.60
CA THR A 79 5.37 -12.80 -11.04
C THR A 79 5.42 -12.75 -9.53
N ALA A 80 4.33 -12.36 -8.89
CA ALA A 80 4.08 -12.66 -7.50
C ALA A 80 2.99 -13.72 -7.46
N PHE A 81 3.22 -14.82 -6.73
CA PHE A 81 2.18 -15.84 -6.58
C PHE A 81 0.96 -15.33 -5.82
N GLY A 82 1.13 -14.25 -5.07
CA GLY A 82 0.03 -13.49 -4.55
C GLY A 82 -0.26 -13.73 -3.09
N ASP A 83 -1.53 -13.91 -2.77
CA ASP A 83 -2.03 -13.94 -1.40
C ASP A 83 -3.12 -14.98 -1.25
N LEU A 84 -3.10 -15.74 -0.15
CA LEU A 84 -4.12 -16.71 0.22
C LEU A 84 -4.76 -16.27 1.54
N GLY A 85 -6.00 -15.82 1.47
CA GLY A 85 -6.76 -15.35 2.63
C GLY A 85 -7.80 -16.35 3.12
N PHE A 86 -8.01 -16.38 4.43
CA PHE A 86 -9.06 -17.13 5.10
C PHE A 86 -9.89 -16.20 5.96
N LEU A 87 -11.21 -16.27 5.82
CA LEU A 87 -12.16 -15.52 6.61
C LEU A 87 -13.16 -16.48 7.26
N GLY A 88 -13.07 -16.63 8.58
CA GLY A 88 -14.06 -17.32 9.40
C GLY A 88 -15.07 -16.33 9.97
N LYS A 89 -16.37 -16.66 9.87
CA LYS A 89 -17.44 -15.91 10.53
C LYS A 89 -18.18 -16.85 11.46
N PHE A 90 -18.28 -16.46 12.71
CA PHE A 90 -18.83 -17.28 13.77
C PHE A 90 -19.98 -16.57 14.49
N GLY A 91 -20.95 -17.35 14.96
CA GLY A 91 -22.21 -16.89 15.53
C GLY A 91 -23.28 -16.71 14.46
N LYS A 92 -24.55 -16.75 14.90
CA LYS A 92 -25.74 -16.70 14.03
C LYS A 92 -25.78 -15.44 13.15
N HIS A 93 -25.27 -14.31 13.67
CA HIS A 93 -25.23 -13.03 12.96
C HIS A 93 -23.79 -12.61 12.61
N SER A 94 -22.83 -13.57 12.58
CA SER A 94 -21.41 -13.29 12.33
C SER A 94 -20.83 -12.32 13.36
N GLU A 95 -21.10 -12.55 14.61
CA GLU A 95 -20.68 -11.69 15.73
C GLU A 95 -19.17 -11.67 15.91
N ILE A 96 -18.48 -12.74 15.50
CA ILE A 96 -17.03 -12.86 15.53
C ILE A 96 -16.53 -13.17 14.12
N GLU A 97 -15.56 -12.42 13.66
CA GLU A 97 -14.82 -12.70 12.43
C GLU A 97 -13.37 -13.00 12.78
N MET A 98 -12.80 -14.01 12.16
CA MET A 98 -11.38 -14.33 12.19
C MET A 98 -10.83 -14.19 10.78
N TYR A 99 -9.78 -13.42 10.63
CA TYR A 99 -9.10 -13.25 9.36
C TYR A 99 -7.65 -13.69 9.51
N PHE A 100 -7.14 -14.34 8.47
CA PHE A 100 -5.74 -14.74 8.36
C PHE A 100 -5.36 -14.76 6.89
N ASP A 101 -4.18 -14.23 6.54
CA ASP A 101 -3.66 -14.30 5.20
C ASP A 101 -2.19 -14.76 5.15
N LEU A 102 -1.86 -15.35 4.02
CA LEU A 102 -0.53 -15.83 3.68
C LEU A 102 -0.07 -15.20 2.36
N TYR A 103 1.00 -14.45 2.39
CA TYR A 103 1.70 -14.07 1.18
C TYR A 103 2.46 -15.25 0.60
N LEU A 104 2.13 -15.60 -0.64
CA LEU A 104 2.70 -16.71 -1.37
C LEU A 104 3.78 -16.19 -2.32
N ALA A 105 5.04 -16.22 -1.88
CA ALA A 105 6.18 -15.80 -2.69
C ALA A 105 5.98 -14.40 -3.32
N SER A 106 5.96 -13.37 -2.49
CA SER A 106 5.86 -11.98 -2.97
C SER A 106 7.11 -11.57 -3.75
N ARG A 107 6.99 -10.48 -4.51
CA ARG A 107 8.12 -9.91 -5.25
C ARG A 107 9.33 -9.61 -4.36
N ASN A 108 9.11 -9.17 -3.14
CA ASN A 108 10.17 -8.85 -2.19
C ASN A 108 10.74 -10.09 -1.51
N HIS A 109 9.98 -11.19 -1.52
CA HIS A 109 10.35 -12.46 -0.90
C HIS A 109 9.98 -13.61 -1.84
N PRO A 110 10.62 -13.76 -3.01
CA PRO A 110 10.19 -14.68 -4.07
C PRO A 110 10.26 -16.16 -3.69
N SER A 111 10.99 -16.48 -2.65
CA SER A 111 11.15 -17.87 -2.15
C SER A 111 10.51 -18.10 -0.78
N GLN A 112 9.77 -17.13 -0.25
CA GLN A 112 9.21 -17.21 1.09
C GLN A 112 7.70 -17.03 1.10
N THR A 113 7.04 -17.86 1.88
CA THR A 113 5.64 -17.68 2.28
C THR A 113 5.62 -17.24 3.74
N TYR A 114 4.83 -16.21 4.06
CA TYR A 114 4.70 -15.70 5.43
C TYR A 114 3.29 -15.18 5.68
N GLY A 115 2.86 -15.20 6.95
CA GLY A 115 1.63 -14.55 7.39
C GLY A 115 1.81 -13.02 7.36
N ASP A 116 0.86 -12.31 6.79
CA ASP A 116 0.85 -10.86 6.79
C ASP A 116 -0.10 -10.32 7.86
N GLN A 117 -1.33 -10.78 7.86
CA GLN A 117 -2.32 -10.41 8.85
C GLN A 117 -2.92 -11.63 9.54
N GLY A 118 -3.30 -11.46 10.80
CA GLY A 118 -4.04 -12.45 11.57
C GLY A 118 -4.75 -11.77 12.73
N TYR A 119 -6.08 -11.62 12.65
CA TYR A 119 -6.84 -10.90 13.67
C TYR A 119 -8.23 -11.48 13.92
N LEU A 120 -8.76 -11.17 15.10
CA LEU A 120 -10.17 -11.33 15.46
C LEU A 120 -10.86 -9.98 15.41
N LEU A 121 -12.07 -9.94 14.84
CA LEU A 121 -12.97 -8.80 14.86
C LEU A 121 -14.27 -9.21 15.57
N ILE A 122 -14.53 -8.61 16.72
CA ILE A 122 -15.69 -8.88 17.55
C ILE A 122 -16.72 -7.77 17.32
N ARG A 123 -17.83 -8.12 16.72
CA ARG A 123 -18.96 -7.24 16.39
C ARG A 123 -20.14 -7.40 17.34
N GLY A 124 -20.12 -8.45 18.15
CA GLY A 124 -21.19 -8.80 19.05
C GLY A 124 -20.82 -9.99 19.91
N ILE A 125 -21.74 -10.43 20.73
CA ILE A 125 -21.57 -11.63 21.58
C ILE A 125 -22.52 -12.70 21.03
N PRO A 126 -22.01 -13.89 20.70
CA PRO A 126 -22.86 -15.03 20.31
C PRO A 126 -23.91 -15.36 21.39
N GLU A 127 -25.10 -15.72 20.97
CA GLU A 127 -26.23 -15.97 21.88
C GLU A 127 -25.94 -17.06 22.92
N ASN A 128 -25.17 -18.08 22.56
CA ASN A 128 -24.79 -19.20 23.44
C ASN A 128 -23.86 -18.81 24.60
N LEU A 129 -23.22 -17.63 24.54
CA LEU A 129 -22.35 -17.15 25.62
C LEU A 129 -23.11 -16.33 26.67
N GLY A 130 -24.44 -16.30 26.61
CA GLY A 130 -25.24 -15.37 27.38
C GLY A 130 -25.00 -13.94 26.88
N GLN A 131 -25.94 -13.06 27.04
CA GLN A 131 -25.79 -11.67 26.55
C GLN A 131 -25.87 -10.68 27.72
N PRO A 132 -24.77 -10.47 28.48
CA PRO A 132 -24.74 -9.48 29.54
C PRO A 132 -25.17 -8.10 28.97
N ARG A 133 -26.12 -7.45 29.62
CA ARG A 133 -26.71 -6.18 29.12
C ARG A 133 -25.66 -5.13 28.78
N LEU A 134 -24.63 -5.01 29.61
CA LEU A 134 -23.53 -4.05 29.41
C LEU A 134 -22.76 -4.33 28.11
N LEU A 135 -22.33 -5.59 27.90
CA LEU A 135 -21.57 -5.97 26.70
C LEU A 135 -22.43 -5.83 25.44
N LYS A 136 -23.70 -6.19 25.50
CA LYS A 136 -24.64 -5.96 24.38
C LYS A 136 -24.75 -4.46 24.06
N ALA A 137 -24.83 -3.61 25.06
CA ALA A 137 -24.89 -2.15 24.87
C ALA A 137 -23.60 -1.62 24.22
N ILE A 138 -22.42 -2.11 24.64
CA ILE A 138 -21.10 -1.74 24.07
C ILE A 138 -21.05 -2.18 22.60
N PHE A 139 -21.23 -3.48 22.32
CA PHE A 139 -21.11 -4.02 20.96
C PHE A 139 -22.24 -3.61 20.01
N SER A 140 -23.28 -2.96 20.50
CA SER A 140 -24.27 -2.29 19.64
C SER A 140 -23.73 -1.00 19.02
N LYS A 141 -22.66 -0.43 19.55
CA LYS A 141 -22.08 0.87 19.15
C LYS A 141 -20.69 0.72 18.55
N VAL A 142 -19.90 -0.26 18.97
CA VAL A 142 -18.51 -0.42 18.60
C VAL A 142 -18.20 -1.84 18.16
N ASP A 143 -17.17 -1.99 17.33
CA ASP A 143 -16.49 -3.23 17.04
C ASP A 143 -15.11 -3.20 17.70
N PHE A 144 -14.61 -4.36 18.10
CA PHE A 144 -13.30 -4.56 18.68
C PHE A 144 -12.48 -5.49 17.78
N LYS A 145 -11.26 -5.07 17.39
CA LYS A 145 -10.31 -5.87 16.62
C LYS A 145 -9.06 -6.10 17.45
N ALA A 146 -8.50 -7.31 17.41
CA ALA A 146 -7.25 -7.64 18.08
C ALA A 146 -6.44 -8.63 17.25
N GLY A 147 -5.13 -8.46 17.21
CA GLY A 147 -4.19 -9.29 16.46
C GLY A 147 -3.23 -8.49 15.61
N ALA A 148 -2.67 -9.11 14.57
CA ALA A 148 -1.87 -8.45 13.56
C ALA A 148 -2.81 -7.95 12.43
N PHE A 149 -2.89 -6.66 12.24
CA PHE A 149 -3.77 -6.04 11.24
C PHE A 149 -3.14 -4.82 10.58
N LEU A 150 -3.58 -4.54 9.37
CA LEU A 150 -3.21 -3.31 8.68
C LEU A 150 -3.69 -2.10 9.48
N VAL A 151 -2.76 -1.20 9.81
CA VAL A 151 -3.07 0.05 10.50
C VAL A 151 -3.90 0.93 9.58
N ASP A 152 -5.13 1.21 9.97
CA ASP A 152 -6.09 1.97 9.15
C ASP A 152 -5.78 3.47 9.20
N PHE A 153 -4.75 3.88 8.47
CA PHE A 153 -4.30 5.25 8.32
C PHE A 153 -4.49 5.72 6.88
N GLY A 154 -5.25 6.80 6.67
CA GLY A 154 -5.67 7.28 5.36
C GLY A 154 -6.73 6.38 4.70
N ASP A 155 -7.21 6.78 3.52
CA ASP A 155 -8.18 6.04 2.71
C ASP A 155 -7.59 5.50 1.41
N GLN A 156 -6.27 5.61 1.21
CA GLN A 156 -5.59 5.17 -0.01
C GLN A 156 -5.64 3.66 -0.25
N GLU A 157 -5.99 2.86 0.74
CA GLU A 157 -6.00 1.40 0.59
C GLU A 157 -6.93 0.92 -0.54
N SER A 158 -8.03 1.60 -0.77
CA SER A 158 -8.93 1.31 -1.90
C SER A 158 -8.39 1.76 -3.26
N HIS A 159 -7.23 2.42 -3.31
CA HIS A 159 -6.59 3.00 -4.49
C HIS A 159 -5.14 2.54 -4.66
N ARG A 160 -4.68 1.62 -3.84
CA ARG A 160 -3.34 1.02 -3.87
C ARG A 160 -3.41 -0.47 -4.10
N SER A 161 -2.29 -1.07 -4.41
CA SER A 161 -2.16 -2.51 -4.54
C SER A 161 -1.10 -3.07 -3.59
N ASN A 162 -1.40 -4.24 -3.12
CA ASN A 162 -0.45 -5.20 -2.59
C ASN A 162 -0.71 -6.55 -3.30
N ASN A 163 -0.23 -7.64 -2.79
CA ASN A 163 -0.50 -8.95 -3.42
C ASN A 163 -1.97 -9.38 -3.31
N ALA A 164 -2.67 -8.99 -2.24
CA ALA A 164 -4.06 -9.37 -2.00
C ALA A 164 -5.07 -8.47 -2.73
N ILE A 165 -4.84 -7.17 -2.73
CA ILE A 165 -5.82 -6.17 -3.19
C ILE A 165 -5.45 -5.50 -4.51
N VAL A 166 -4.61 -6.14 -5.30
CA VAL A 166 -4.10 -5.61 -6.57
C VAL A 166 -5.18 -5.10 -7.53
N GLN A 167 -6.37 -5.67 -7.50
CA GLN A 167 -7.49 -5.27 -8.36
C GLN A 167 -8.21 -3.99 -7.88
N GLN A 168 -7.95 -3.53 -6.67
CA GLN A 168 -8.54 -2.29 -6.14
C GLN A 168 -7.83 -1.05 -6.70
N ASN A 169 -6.51 -1.13 -6.95
CA ASN A 169 -5.77 -0.06 -7.56
C ASN A 169 -6.18 0.13 -9.03
N PRO A 170 -6.63 1.31 -9.44
CA PRO A 170 -6.96 1.57 -10.84
C PRO A 170 -5.73 1.60 -11.76
N LEU A 171 -4.55 1.76 -11.21
CA LEU A 171 -3.27 1.77 -11.89
C LEU A 171 -2.38 0.60 -11.44
N VAL A 172 -1.15 0.51 -11.93
CA VAL A 172 -0.21 -0.54 -11.52
C VAL A 172 0.60 -0.09 -10.31
N GLY A 173 1.21 1.08 -10.36
CA GLY A 173 1.99 1.62 -9.27
C GLY A 173 1.16 2.27 -8.18
N ASN A 174 1.74 2.38 -6.98
CA ASN A 174 1.14 3.04 -5.82
C ASN A 174 1.53 4.53 -5.77
N PHE A 175 1.31 5.18 -4.64
CA PHE A 175 1.64 6.59 -4.40
C PHE A 175 3.14 6.80 -4.16
N VAL A 176 3.63 8.03 -4.28
CA VAL A 176 5.03 8.38 -4.00
C VAL A 176 5.36 8.18 -2.52
N ILE A 177 4.47 8.57 -1.61
CA ILE A 177 4.46 8.14 -0.21
C ILE A 177 3.19 7.34 0.01
N ASP A 178 3.35 6.14 0.52
CA ASP A 178 2.25 5.18 0.69
C ASP A 178 2.31 4.58 2.09
N PRO A 179 1.50 5.10 3.04
CA PRO A 179 1.38 4.49 4.35
C PRO A 179 0.71 3.14 4.24
N ASN A 180 1.47 2.10 4.52
CA ASN A 180 0.98 0.72 4.51
C ASN A 180 1.80 -0.12 5.48
N PHE A 181 1.16 -0.58 6.52
CA PHE A 181 1.84 -1.17 7.64
C PHE A 181 0.93 -2.10 8.44
N VAL A 182 1.37 -3.32 8.64
CA VAL A 182 0.72 -4.29 9.53
C VAL A 182 1.41 -4.25 10.90
N SER A 183 0.64 -4.15 11.96
CA SER A 183 1.15 -4.15 13.33
C SER A 183 0.24 -4.95 14.25
N VAL A 184 0.84 -5.52 15.28
CA VAL A 184 0.09 -6.23 16.34
C VAL A 184 -0.47 -5.23 17.34
N GLY A 185 -1.75 -5.39 17.68
CA GLY A 185 -2.40 -4.49 18.61
C GLY A 185 -3.89 -4.72 18.78
N VAL A 186 -4.54 -3.67 19.26
CA VAL A 186 -5.99 -3.63 19.47
C VAL A 186 -6.58 -2.37 18.84
N GLN A 187 -7.79 -2.49 18.33
CA GLN A 187 -8.54 -1.39 17.72
C GLN A 187 -9.98 -1.40 18.18
N LEU A 188 -10.49 -0.24 18.51
CA LEU A 188 -11.91 0.05 18.68
C LEU A 188 -12.37 0.91 17.52
N GLN A 189 -13.53 0.58 16.96
CA GLN A 189 -14.12 1.36 15.89
C GLN A 189 -15.64 1.46 16.05
N SER A 190 -16.21 2.57 15.62
CA SER A 190 -17.65 2.75 15.56
C SER A 190 -18.27 1.77 14.55
N LYS A 191 -19.54 1.40 14.76
CA LYS A 191 -20.31 0.74 13.72
C LYS A 191 -20.38 1.60 12.46
N PRO A 192 -20.38 1.00 11.26
CA PRO A 192 -20.52 1.73 10.01
C PRO A 192 -21.75 2.64 10.03
N ALA A 193 -21.53 3.93 9.81
CA ALA A 193 -22.58 4.95 9.82
C ALA A 193 -22.18 6.14 8.92
N ARG A 194 -23.04 7.16 8.86
CA ARG A 194 -22.74 8.42 8.17
C ARG A 194 -21.50 9.13 8.73
N TYR A 195 -21.22 8.93 10.02
CA TYR A 195 -20.02 9.39 10.73
C TYR A 195 -19.42 8.20 11.45
N GLY A 196 -18.11 8.16 11.52
CA GLY A 196 -17.44 7.10 12.25
C GLY A 196 -16.07 7.51 12.72
N TRP A 197 -15.53 6.66 13.57
CA TRP A 197 -14.23 6.82 14.16
C TRP A 197 -13.59 5.46 14.42
N LEU A 198 -12.28 5.47 14.51
CA LEU A 198 -11.50 4.37 15.08
C LEU A 198 -10.36 4.92 15.92
N VAL A 199 -9.93 4.13 16.88
CA VAL A 199 -8.72 4.31 17.67
C VAL A 199 -8.04 2.96 17.82
N ALA A 200 -6.73 2.90 17.56
CA ALA A 200 -5.95 1.69 17.71
C ALA A 200 -4.68 1.96 18.51
N ALA A 201 -4.30 1.01 19.35
CA ALA A 201 -3.01 0.96 20.02
C ALA A 201 -2.26 -0.28 19.52
N THR A 202 -1.05 -0.07 18.98
CA THR A 202 -0.23 -1.14 18.41
C THR A 202 1.22 -1.06 18.86
N ASN A 203 2.01 -2.09 18.55
CA ASN A 203 3.44 -2.09 18.85
C ASN A 203 4.25 -1.06 18.03
N GLY A 204 3.69 -0.48 16.98
CA GLY A 204 4.39 0.48 16.12
C GLY A 204 5.46 -0.14 15.21
N THR A 205 5.62 -1.45 15.22
CA THR A 205 6.53 -2.23 14.40
C THR A 205 5.80 -3.40 13.77
N ASN A 206 6.39 -3.98 12.76
CA ASN A 206 5.88 -5.21 12.14
C ASN A 206 6.47 -6.49 12.76
N THR A 207 7.16 -6.37 13.89
CA THR A 207 7.73 -7.51 14.60
C THR A 207 6.86 -7.88 15.78
N GLU A 208 6.72 -9.17 16.01
CA GLU A 208 6.07 -9.76 17.19
C GLU A 208 7.04 -9.94 18.35
N ASP A 209 8.29 -9.51 18.18
CA ASP A 209 9.34 -9.71 19.17
C ASP A 209 9.05 -8.94 20.45
N PHE A 210 8.88 -9.68 21.53
CA PHE A 210 8.65 -9.13 22.85
C PHE A 210 9.92 -8.59 23.55
N GLN A 211 11.09 -8.74 22.97
CA GLN A 211 12.37 -8.43 23.59
C GLN A 211 13.08 -7.20 23.04
N SER A 212 12.76 -6.76 21.85
CA SER A 212 13.39 -5.59 21.23
C SER A 212 12.56 -4.33 21.41
N GLY A 213 13.22 -3.22 21.63
CA GLY A 213 12.64 -1.90 21.91
C GLY A 213 11.43 -1.58 21.08
N ARG A 214 10.28 -1.52 21.75
CA ARG A 214 8.97 -1.33 21.15
C ARG A 214 8.54 0.08 21.32
N GLY A 215 7.92 0.55 20.27
CA GLY A 215 7.13 1.75 20.36
C GLY A 215 5.73 1.45 20.88
N ASN A 216 5.15 2.44 21.52
CA ASN A 216 3.72 2.52 21.73
C ASN A 216 3.15 3.38 20.62
N ALA A 217 2.46 2.75 19.66
CA ALA A 217 1.83 3.48 18.58
C ALA A 217 0.36 3.71 18.87
N LEU A 218 -0.09 4.90 18.56
CA LEU A 218 -1.50 5.28 18.56
C LEU A 218 -1.91 5.69 17.16
N ASN A 219 -2.97 5.08 16.66
CA ASN A 219 -3.65 5.48 15.44
C ASN A 219 -5.07 5.94 15.75
N ALA A 220 -5.50 7.04 15.18
CA ALA A 220 -6.87 7.54 15.28
C ALA A 220 -7.35 8.02 13.92
N LYS A 221 -8.61 7.75 13.61
CA LYS A 221 -9.25 8.19 12.37
C LYS A 221 -10.68 8.58 12.63
N ILE A 222 -11.11 9.65 11.99
CA ILE A 222 -12.51 10.04 11.89
C ILE A 222 -12.91 10.12 10.43
N TYR A 223 -14.14 9.79 10.13
CA TYR A 223 -14.67 9.91 8.77
C TYR A 223 -16.12 10.37 8.76
N ALA A 224 -16.52 10.96 7.64
CA ALA A 224 -17.88 11.39 7.39
C ALA A 224 -18.28 11.15 5.93
N TYR A 225 -19.57 10.89 5.74
CA TYR A 225 -20.26 10.94 4.44
C TYR A 225 -21.21 12.15 4.44
N PRO A 226 -20.73 13.37 4.11
CA PRO A 226 -21.61 14.54 4.04
C PRO A 226 -22.81 14.32 3.13
N ILE A 227 -22.55 13.70 1.98
CA ILE A 227 -23.55 13.15 1.06
C ILE A 227 -23.10 11.75 0.64
N LYS A 228 -24.01 10.90 0.17
CA LYS A 228 -23.72 9.49 -0.15
C LYS A 228 -22.43 9.24 -0.97
N PRO A 229 -22.17 9.96 -2.10
CA PRO A 229 -20.98 9.67 -2.90
C PRO A 229 -19.68 10.27 -2.34
N LEU A 230 -19.77 11.18 -1.37
CA LEU A 230 -18.61 11.89 -0.82
C LEU A 230 -18.24 11.34 0.55
N ARG A 231 -17.06 10.79 0.65
CA ARG A 231 -16.41 10.42 1.91
C ARG A 231 -15.26 11.39 2.17
N THR A 232 -15.14 11.85 3.40
CA THR A 232 -13.98 12.58 3.89
C THR A 232 -13.46 11.90 5.13
N SER A 233 -12.14 11.86 5.32
CA SER A 233 -11.55 11.34 6.55
C SER A 233 -10.32 12.13 6.97
N PHE A 234 -10.02 12.05 8.26
CA PHE A 234 -8.78 12.55 8.83
C PHE A 234 -8.18 11.45 9.70
N SER A 235 -6.91 11.14 9.46
CA SER A 235 -6.15 10.13 10.18
C SER A 235 -4.96 10.77 10.87
N PHE A 236 -4.67 10.28 12.07
CA PHE A 236 -3.51 10.66 12.86
C PHE A 236 -2.80 9.41 13.34
N TYR A 237 -1.48 9.39 13.26
CA TYR A 237 -0.64 8.32 13.75
C TYR A 237 0.54 8.90 14.53
N THR A 238 0.86 8.29 15.65
CA THR A 238 2.08 8.59 16.38
C THR A 238 2.66 7.33 16.98
N VAL A 239 3.96 7.23 16.95
CA VAL A 239 4.71 6.18 17.63
C VAL A 239 5.92 6.81 18.28
N ASN A 240 6.23 6.34 19.50
CA ASN A 240 7.43 6.67 20.22
C ASN A 240 8.11 5.33 20.58
N HIS A 241 9.33 5.16 20.10
CA HIS A 241 10.14 4.00 20.42
C HIS A 241 11.05 4.28 21.61
N ASP A 242 11.00 3.39 22.60
CA ASP A 242 11.96 3.41 23.68
C ASP A 242 13.38 3.20 23.15
N GLU A 243 14.35 3.85 23.77
CA GLU A 243 15.76 3.71 23.41
C GLU A 243 16.18 2.25 23.54
N THR A 244 16.56 1.65 22.41
CA THR A 244 17.23 0.34 22.44
C THR A 244 18.68 0.53 22.90
N PRO A 245 19.24 -0.40 23.70
CA PRO A 245 20.65 -0.34 24.07
C PRO A 245 21.55 -0.17 22.86
N ALA A 246 22.60 0.61 23.00
CA ALA A 246 23.59 0.83 21.95
C ALA A 246 24.09 -0.51 21.40
N GLY A 247 24.05 -0.69 20.08
CA GLY A 247 24.45 -1.90 19.38
C GLY A 247 23.34 -2.88 19.04
N THR A 248 22.11 -2.69 19.51
CA THR A 248 20.97 -3.47 19.10
C THR A 248 20.28 -2.76 17.92
N ALA A 249 20.07 -3.44 16.82
CA ALA A 249 19.26 -2.91 15.72
C ALA A 249 17.81 -2.81 16.19
N GLY A 250 17.42 -1.64 16.72
CA GLY A 250 16.06 -1.42 17.15
C GLY A 250 15.09 -1.44 15.98
N SER A 251 13.90 -1.97 16.22
CA SER A 251 12.82 -1.94 15.25
C SER A 251 12.48 -0.50 14.90
N ARG A 252 12.47 -0.16 13.62
CA ARG A 252 12.05 1.16 13.15
C ARG A 252 10.53 1.21 13.05
N ALA A 253 9.96 2.37 13.30
CA ALA A 253 8.58 2.62 12.95
C ALA A 253 8.41 2.49 11.43
N THR A 254 7.39 1.77 11.00
CA THR A 254 7.30 1.32 9.61
C THR A 254 6.02 1.76 8.91
N LEU A 255 5.32 2.79 9.42
CA LEU A 255 4.08 3.30 8.80
C LEU A 255 4.21 3.52 7.28
N PHE A 256 5.37 3.96 6.82
CA PHE A 256 5.65 4.22 5.41
C PHE A 256 6.55 3.15 4.77
N SER A 257 6.49 1.93 5.22
CA SER A 257 7.30 0.82 4.69
C SER A 257 6.84 0.28 3.33
N GLY A 258 6.22 1.12 2.52
CA GLY A 258 5.53 0.80 1.27
C GLY A 258 6.23 -0.09 0.25
N ASN A 259 7.54 -0.34 0.37
CA ASN A 259 8.22 -1.29 -0.50
C ASN A 259 7.85 -2.76 -0.25
N ARG A 260 7.16 -3.10 0.84
CA ARG A 260 6.65 -4.46 1.04
C ARG A 260 5.32 -4.71 0.35
N SER A 261 4.54 -3.69 0.12
CA SER A 261 3.13 -3.77 -0.17
C SER A 261 2.75 -3.54 -1.61
N GLY A 262 3.63 -3.85 -2.54
CA GLY A 262 3.20 -3.94 -3.91
C GLY A 262 3.42 -2.74 -4.77
N GLU A 263 4.36 -1.90 -4.44
CA GLU A 263 4.91 -1.04 -5.47
C GLU A 263 5.44 -1.92 -6.60
N ARG A 264 4.90 -1.73 -7.79
CA ARG A 264 5.06 -2.65 -8.90
C ARG A 264 6.22 -2.29 -9.83
N TYR A 265 6.93 -1.20 -9.57
CA TYR A 265 8.12 -0.85 -10.35
C TYR A 265 9.34 -1.57 -9.79
N GLY A 266 9.93 -2.44 -10.58
CA GLY A 266 11.11 -3.19 -10.15
C GLY A 266 12.38 -2.40 -10.35
N ALA A 267 13.22 -2.28 -9.32
CA ALA A 267 14.61 -1.80 -9.36
C ALA A 267 14.83 -0.39 -9.95
N VAL A 268 13.81 0.46 -9.99
CA VAL A 268 13.90 1.80 -10.63
C VAL A 268 14.88 2.76 -9.96
N LEU A 269 15.22 2.52 -8.69
CA LEU A 269 16.25 3.25 -7.95
C LEU A 269 17.41 2.35 -7.53
N GLY A 270 17.60 1.21 -8.20
CA GLY A 270 18.63 0.24 -7.89
C GLY A 270 18.24 -0.74 -6.79
N GLY A 271 18.78 -1.96 -6.88
CA GLY A 271 18.37 -3.06 -6.01
C GLY A 271 16.95 -3.59 -6.32
N GLY A 272 16.71 -4.86 -6.07
CA GLY A 272 15.43 -5.51 -6.42
C GLY A 272 14.19 -4.96 -5.70
N GLN A 273 14.39 -4.16 -4.67
CA GLN A 273 13.33 -3.68 -3.77
C GLN A 273 13.21 -2.15 -3.71
N ALA A 274 13.70 -1.43 -4.72
CA ALA A 274 13.65 0.03 -4.76
C ALA A 274 12.60 0.52 -5.76
N PRO A 275 11.32 0.55 -5.38
CA PRO A 275 10.18 0.73 -6.31
C PRO A 275 9.89 2.20 -6.62
N GLY A 276 10.75 3.13 -6.25
CA GLY A 276 10.61 4.53 -6.56
C GLY A 276 9.75 5.35 -5.59
N GLY A 277 9.14 4.76 -4.58
CA GLY A 277 8.48 5.48 -3.50
C GLY A 277 9.47 6.24 -2.61
N VAL A 278 9.01 7.23 -1.90
CA VAL A 278 9.76 7.88 -0.83
C VAL A 278 9.44 7.19 0.48
N LEU A 279 10.48 6.72 1.14
CA LEU A 279 10.36 6.06 2.44
C LEU A 279 11.04 6.95 3.49
N PRO A 280 10.30 7.69 4.31
CA PRO A 280 10.86 8.36 5.47
C PRO A 280 11.51 7.33 6.39
N GLN A 281 12.81 7.44 6.65
CA GLN A 281 13.58 6.38 7.29
C GLN A 281 14.39 6.79 8.49
N ALA A 282 14.32 8.05 8.89
CA ALA A 282 15.15 8.52 9.99
C ALA A 282 14.77 7.87 11.31
N GLY A 283 13.54 7.24 11.41
CA GLY A 283 13.22 7.14 12.66
C GLY A 283 12.45 6.17 13.45
N LYS A 284 12.34 6.60 14.66
CA LYS A 284 11.71 5.86 15.74
C LYS A 284 10.55 6.63 16.35
N ASP A 285 10.56 7.96 16.23
CA ASP A 285 9.47 8.82 16.65
C ASP A 285 8.77 9.33 15.40
N VAL A 286 7.70 8.66 14.99
CA VAL A 286 6.90 9.07 13.84
C VAL A 286 5.66 9.80 14.31
N ARG A 287 5.36 10.91 13.66
CA ARG A 287 4.08 11.61 13.74
C ARG A 287 3.59 11.86 12.33
N ALA A 288 2.39 11.43 12.03
CA ALA A 288 1.80 11.60 10.73
C ALA A 288 0.34 12.03 10.85
N GLY A 289 -0.08 12.88 9.92
CA GLY A 289 -1.48 13.26 9.75
C GLY A 289 -1.84 13.27 8.28
N GLN A 290 -3.05 12.83 7.94
CA GLN A 290 -3.54 12.78 6.57
C GLN A 290 -5.02 13.11 6.51
N PHE A 291 -5.38 13.92 5.53
CA PHE A 291 -6.77 14.21 5.17
C PHE A 291 -7.05 13.60 3.79
N ASP A 292 -8.19 12.92 3.67
CA ASP A 292 -8.60 12.22 2.46
C ASP A 292 -9.98 12.67 2.01
N VAL A 293 -10.18 12.64 0.70
CA VAL A 293 -11.47 12.90 0.03
C VAL A 293 -11.68 11.83 -1.03
N THR A 294 -12.81 11.15 -0.98
CA THR A 294 -13.22 10.16 -1.99
C THR A 294 -14.59 10.52 -2.52
N TRP A 295 -14.72 10.54 -3.85
CA TRP A 295 -16.00 10.62 -4.54
C TRP A 295 -16.26 9.32 -5.30
N ASP A 296 -17.22 8.52 -4.83
CA ASP A 296 -17.61 7.24 -5.44
C ASP A 296 -19.13 7.10 -5.48
N GLY A 297 -19.74 7.69 -6.50
CA GLY A 297 -21.18 7.67 -6.72
C GLY A 297 -21.60 6.80 -7.91
N ALA A 298 -22.85 6.98 -8.33
CA ALA A 298 -23.39 6.36 -9.55
C ALA A 298 -22.79 6.90 -10.84
N SER A 299 -21.99 7.98 -10.77
CA SER A 299 -21.27 8.56 -11.88
C SER A 299 -20.23 7.57 -12.45
N PRO A 300 -19.95 7.61 -13.76
CA PRO A 300 -18.81 6.89 -14.33
C PRO A 300 -17.46 7.40 -13.81
N ILE A 301 -17.43 8.55 -13.13
CA ILE A 301 -16.23 9.18 -12.58
C ILE A 301 -16.12 8.82 -11.09
N LYS A 302 -14.93 8.34 -10.71
CA LYS A 302 -14.49 8.23 -9.32
C LYS A 302 -13.31 9.15 -9.12
N LEU A 303 -13.27 9.83 -7.97
CA LEU A 303 -12.17 10.70 -7.58
C LEU A 303 -11.65 10.29 -6.21
N TYR A 304 -10.38 10.39 -6.05
CA TYR A 304 -9.72 10.27 -4.76
C TYR A 304 -8.61 11.31 -4.66
N GLY A 305 -8.40 11.83 -3.48
CA GLY A 305 -7.27 12.70 -3.19
C GLY A 305 -6.92 12.70 -1.71
N HIS A 306 -5.66 12.93 -1.43
CA HIS A 306 -5.19 13.12 -0.07
C HIS A 306 -4.11 14.19 0.01
N ILE A 307 -3.96 14.73 1.21
CA ILE A 307 -2.83 15.53 1.64
C ILE A 307 -2.40 15.08 3.02
N GLY A 308 -1.11 14.87 3.22
CA GLY A 308 -0.57 14.43 4.49
C GLY A 308 0.78 15.07 4.79
N GLN A 309 1.16 14.96 6.05
CA GLN A 309 2.48 15.34 6.51
C GLN A 309 2.98 14.29 7.49
N THR A 310 4.26 13.95 7.37
CA THR A 310 4.94 13.09 8.33
C THR A 310 6.20 13.76 8.84
N MET A 311 6.51 13.48 10.08
CA MET A 311 7.75 13.83 10.75
C MET A 311 8.29 12.56 11.39
N ASP A 312 9.53 12.26 11.10
CA ASP A 312 10.20 11.05 11.55
C ASP A 312 11.54 11.45 12.19
N LYS A 313 11.72 11.13 13.48
CA LYS A 313 12.94 11.46 14.22
C LYS A 313 13.66 10.19 14.61
N ASP A 314 14.97 10.17 14.39
CA ASP A 314 15.82 9.15 14.99
C ASP A 314 16.20 9.56 16.42
N THR A 315 15.51 8.99 17.39
CA THR A 315 15.78 9.24 18.81
C THR A 315 16.94 8.41 19.34
N ASN A 316 17.37 7.39 18.64
CA ASN A 316 18.50 6.54 19.04
C ASN A 316 19.86 7.08 18.59
N GLY A 317 20.01 8.37 18.50
CA GLY A 317 21.17 9.02 17.99
C GLY A 317 22.51 8.53 18.54
N ASN A 318 23.12 7.57 17.85
CA ASN A 318 24.58 7.51 17.77
C ASN A 318 25.17 8.64 16.92
N ALA A 319 24.31 9.38 16.23
CA ALA A 319 24.68 10.59 15.51
C ALA A 319 24.40 11.80 16.40
N ALA A 320 25.41 12.60 16.64
CA ALA A 320 25.24 13.91 17.23
C ALA A 320 24.15 14.67 16.43
N GLY A 321 22.97 14.83 17.03
CA GLY A 321 21.95 15.67 16.45
C GLY A 321 20.65 15.02 16.01
N LYS A 322 20.25 13.85 16.51
CA LYS A 322 18.89 13.30 16.29
C LYS A 322 18.30 13.65 14.91
N PRO A 323 18.74 13.02 13.83
CA PRO A 323 18.32 13.41 12.49
C PRO A 323 16.79 13.36 12.35
N GLU A 324 16.22 14.38 11.75
CA GLU A 324 14.81 14.50 11.47
C GLU A 324 14.57 14.46 9.97
N GLU A 325 13.65 13.62 9.52
CA GLU A 325 13.04 13.67 8.19
C GLU A 325 11.60 14.17 8.32
N SER A 326 11.23 15.15 7.51
CA SER A 326 9.86 15.65 7.48
C SER A 326 9.42 15.85 6.04
N TRP A 327 8.25 15.30 5.72
CA TRP A 327 7.71 15.32 4.37
C TRP A 327 6.27 15.79 4.38
N ARG A 328 5.91 16.58 3.38
CA ARG A 328 4.53 16.84 3.00
C ARG A 328 4.24 16.11 1.71
N TYR A 329 3.15 15.36 1.66
CA TYR A 329 2.79 14.59 0.49
C TYR A 329 1.32 14.78 0.12
N TYR A 330 1.01 14.57 -1.15
CA TYR A 330 -0.34 14.70 -1.66
C TYR A 330 -0.51 13.90 -2.94
N ALA A 331 -1.75 13.50 -3.20
CA ALA A 331 -2.12 12.85 -4.45
C ALA A 331 -3.55 13.19 -4.87
N ALA A 332 -3.79 13.00 -6.15
CA ALA A 332 -5.11 13.05 -6.75
C ALA A 332 -5.24 11.95 -7.82
N ASP A 333 -6.33 11.19 -7.74
CA ASP A 333 -6.71 10.14 -8.68
C ASP A 333 -8.01 10.49 -9.37
N VAL A 334 -8.10 10.18 -10.65
CA VAL A 334 -9.34 10.13 -11.39
C VAL A 334 -9.47 8.80 -12.14
N VAL A 335 -10.64 8.20 -12.04
CA VAL A 335 -11.01 7.00 -12.81
C VAL A 335 -12.27 7.28 -13.58
N TYR A 336 -12.26 7.03 -14.89
CA TYR A 336 -13.42 7.12 -15.76
C TYR A 336 -13.78 5.74 -16.30
N ARG A 337 -15.00 5.29 -16.05
CA ARG A 337 -15.52 4.00 -16.54
C ARG A 337 -16.31 4.20 -17.82
N PHE A 338 -15.78 3.72 -18.92
CA PHE A 338 -16.49 3.71 -20.22
C PHE A 338 -17.60 2.65 -20.23
N THR A 339 -17.30 1.50 -19.66
CA THR A 339 -18.21 0.36 -19.50
C THR A 339 -17.94 -0.32 -18.15
N PRO A 340 -18.75 -1.26 -17.72
CA PRO A 340 -18.42 -2.08 -16.54
C PRO A 340 -17.08 -2.81 -16.64
N ALA A 341 -16.61 -3.10 -17.85
CA ALA A 341 -15.37 -3.83 -18.10
C ALA A 341 -14.15 -2.95 -18.40
N VAL A 342 -14.34 -1.73 -18.89
CA VAL A 342 -13.25 -0.87 -19.40
C VAL A 342 -13.23 0.45 -18.67
N TYR A 343 -12.04 0.84 -18.20
CA TYR A 343 -11.83 2.14 -17.59
C TYR A 343 -10.48 2.76 -17.97
N ALA A 344 -10.38 4.08 -17.85
CA ALA A 344 -9.12 4.81 -17.84
C ALA A 344 -8.92 5.43 -16.48
N ALA A 345 -7.65 5.65 -16.11
CA ALA A 345 -7.27 6.28 -14.86
C ALA A 345 -6.05 7.19 -15.05
N ALA A 346 -5.98 8.24 -14.24
CA ALA A 346 -4.81 9.07 -14.12
C ALA A 346 -4.57 9.42 -12.64
N ARG A 347 -3.30 9.52 -12.25
CA ARG A 347 -2.84 9.89 -10.92
C ARG A 347 -1.69 10.87 -10.99
N TYR A 348 -1.76 11.88 -10.16
CA TYR A 348 -0.62 12.69 -9.78
C TYR A 348 -0.34 12.47 -8.30
N SER A 349 0.91 12.19 -7.94
CA SER A 349 1.33 12.11 -6.54
C SER A 349 2.69 12.77 -6.36
N ALA A 350 2.88 13.44 -5.22
CA ALA A 350 4.13 14.13 -4.93
C ALA A 350 4.45 14.12 -3.43
N ALA A 351 5.74 14.24 -3.15
CA ALA A 351 6.29 14.40 -1.82
C ALA A 351 7.30 15.56 -1.84
N ASN A 352 7.13 16.51 -0.92
CA ASN A 352 8.06 17.62 -0.69
C ASN A 352 8.80 17.36 0.60
N ALA A 353 10.12 17.28 0.55
CA ALA A 353 10.96 17.27 1.74
C ALA A 353 10.87 18.64 2.42
N LEU A 354 10.57 18.66 3.70
CA LEU A 354 10.61 19.85 4.53
C LEU A 354 11.92 19.90 5.31
N LYS A 355 12.38 18.71 5.78
CA LYS A 355 13.67 18.53 6.44
C LYS A 355 14.29 17.20 6.03
N LEU A 356 15.58 17.18 5.86
CA LEU A 356 16.40 15.99 5.67
C LEU A 356 17.63 16.10 6.56
N GLY A 357 17.75 15.20 7.56
CA GLY A 357 18.90 15.21 8.47
C GLY A 357 19.05 16.47 9.31
N ASN A 358 17.94 17.07 9.78
CA ASN A 358 17.85 18.35 10.53
C ASN A 358 18.10 19.64 9.69
N VAL A 359 18.29 19.52 8.39
CA VAL A 359 18.44 20.67 7.50
C VAL A 359 17.13 20.89 6.73
N ASP A 360 16.71 22.13 6.59
CA ASP A 360 15.56 22.49 5.77
C ASP A 360 15.86 22.10 4.31
N SER A 361 14.88 21.47 3.67
CA SER A 361 14.99 20.97 2.30
C SER A 361 13.89 21.52 1.41
N ASN A 362 14.22 21.74 0.14
CA ASN A 362 13.28 22.09 -0.91
C ASN A 362 13.11 20.93 -1.92
N GLY A 363 13.60 19.75 -1.55
CA GLY A 363 13.54 18.56 -2.37
C GLY A 363 12.09 18.16 -2.68
N LYS A 364 11.85 17.80 -3.91
CA LYS A 364 10.54 17.35 -4.38
C LYS A 364 10.68 16.08 -5.22
N VAL A 365 9.80 15.13 -4.95
CA VAL A 365 9.58 13.94 -5.80
C VAL A 365 8.16 14.02 -6.32
N ASP A 366 7.98 13.93 -7.63
CA ASP A 366 6.68 13.92 -8.26
C ASP A 366 6.55 12.79 -9.27
N ARG A 367 5.35 12.18 -9.32
CA ARG A 367 4.98 11.07 -10.19
C ARG A 367 3.69 11.40 -10.90
N ILE A 368 3.69 11.17 -12.20
CA ILE A 368 2.49 11.19 -13.05
C ILE A 368 2.30 9.78 -13.58
N GLN A 369 1.09 9.28 -13.46
CA GLN A 369 0.66 7.98 -13.95
C GLN A 369 -0.62 8.16 -14.76
N PHE A 370 -0.72 7.49 -15.90
CA PHE A 370 -1.96 7.37 -16.63
C PHE A 370 -2.05 6.01 -17.31
N GLY A 371 -3.23 5.47 -17.39
CA GLY A 371 -3.43 4.15 -17.91
C GLY A 371 -4.88 3.73 -17.88
N GLY A 372 -5.10 2.44 -17.75
CA GLY A 372 -6.44 1.90 -17.66
C GLY A 372 -6.45 0.39 -17.49
N GLY A 373 -7.64 -0.15 -17.38
CA GLY A 373 -7.83 -1.57 -17.19
C GLY A 373 -8.99 -2.14 -17.98
N LEU A 374 -8.86 -3.43 -18.25
CA LEU A 374 -9.86 -4.26 -18.89
C LEU A 374 -10.14 -5.48 -18.01
N TRP A 375 -11.36 -5.62 -17.54
CA TRP A 375 -11.85 -6.83 -16.92
C TRP A 375 -12.13 -7.88 -17.99
N LEU A 376 -11.25 -8.88 -18.09
CA LEU A 376 -11.42 -10.01 -19.00
C LEU A 376 -12.52 -10.94 -18.51
N THR A 377 -12.62 -11.10 -17.20
CA THR A 377 -13.71 -11.78 -16.49
C THR A 377 -13.97 -11.06 -15.19
N LYS A 378 -14.99 -11.46 -14.42
CA LYS A 378 -15.23 -10.91 -13.08
C LYS A 378 -14.05 -11.06 -12.11
N ASN A 379 -13.14 -11.99 -12.38
CA ASN A 379 -12.02 -12.36 -11.52
C ASN A 379 -10.65 -11.99 -12.11
N MET A 380 -10.61 -11.59 -13.39
CA MET A 380 -9.36 -11.32 -14.09
C MET A 380 -9.34 -9.90 -14.61
N LEU A 381 -8.34 -9.13 -14.17
CA LEU A 381 -8.11 -7.74 -14.58
C LEU A 381 -6.75 -7.62 -15.26
N MET A 382 -6.73 -6.99 -16.41
CA MET A 382 -5.52 -6.55 -17.10
C MET A 382 -5.43 -5.04 -17.01
N LYS A 383 -4.23 -4.52 -16.69
CA LYS A 383 -3.93 -3.08 -16.61
C LYS A 383 -2.70 -2.74 -17.43
N VAL A 384 -2.69 -1.53 -17.97
CA VAL A 384 -1.52 -0.91 -18.61
C VAL A 384 -1.39 0.50 -18.07
N GLU A 385 -0.17 0.89 -17.74
CA GLU A 385 0.16 2.18 -17.17
C GLU A 385 1.41 2.74 -17.83
N TYR A 386 1.39 4.02 -18.15
CA TYR A 386 2.59 4.82 -18.35
C TYR A 386 2.88 5.62 -17.10
N VAL A 387 4.14 5.61 -16.67
CA VAL A 387 4.60 6.33 -15.50
C VAL A 387 5.80 7.21 -15.83
N THR A 388 5.89 8.36 -15.18
CA THR A 388 7.09 9.18 -15.10
C THR A 388 7.26 9.74 -13.70
N GLN A 389 8.47 9.64 -13.15
CA GLN A 389 8.82 10.17 -11.84
C GLN A 389 10.12 10.97 -11.92
N LYS A 390 10.20 12.07 -11.17
CA LYS A 390 11.34 12.96 -11.12
C LYS A 390 11.64 13.40 -9.69
N TYR A 391 12.92 13.52 -9.40
CA TYR A 391 13.47 14.11 -8.18
C TYR A 391 14.05 15.47 -8.54
N ARG A 392 13.80 16.50 -7.75
CA ARG A 392 14.20 17.87 -8.06
C ARG A 392 14.42 18.70 -6.80
N GLY A 393 15.30 19.70 -6.86
CA GLY A 393 15.48 20.70 -5.81
C GLY A 393 16.17 20.20 -4.54
N PHE A 394 16.75 19.02 -4.56
CA PHE A 394 17.56 18.50 -3.47
C PHE A 394 18.92 19.18 -3.45
N ALA A 395 19.40 19.51 -2.26
CA ALA A 395 20.75 20.05 -2.08
C ALA A 395 21.82 19.00 -2.28
N GLU A 396 23.02 19.41 -2.60
CA GLU A 396 24.17 18.50 -2.72
C GLU A 396 24.38 17.74 -1.41
N GLY A 397 24.49 16.41 -1.52
CA GLY A 397 24.59 15.52 -0.37
C GLY A 397 23.26 14.95 0.10
N ASP A 398 22.11 15.49 -0.34
CA ASP A 398 20.79 14.93 0.03
C ASP A 398 20.63 13.52 -0.53
N MET A 399 20.23 12.61 0.34
CA MET A 399 19.97 11.21 0.01
C MET A 399 18.54 10.84 0.38
N VAL A 400 17.93 9.97 -0.40
CA VAL A 400 16.61 9.39 -0.13
C VAL A 400 16.69 7.86 -0.28
N ASN A 401 15.73 7.14 0.28
CA ASN A 401 15.56 5.71 0.07
C ASN A 401 16.84 4.87 0.26
N ASN A 402 17.46 4.95 1.44
CA ASN A 402 18.68 4.20 1.78
C ASN A 402 19.90 4.53 0.92
N GLY A 403 20.09 5.79 0.57
CA GLY A 403 21.34 6.25 -0.01
C GLY A 403 21.30 6.48 -1.53
N ILE A 404 20.14 6.74 -2.09
CA ILE A 404 20.05 7.28 -3.45
C ILE A 404 20.36 8.78 -3.42
N GLN A 405 21.34 9.21 -4.22
CA GLN A 405 21.75 10.61 -4.33
C GLN A 405 20.65 11.43 -5.03
N ALA A 406 19.73 12.00 -4.25
CA ALA A 406 18.57 12.75 -4.76
C ALA A 406 18.98 14.06 -5.47
N TRP A 407 20.06 14.67 -5.04
CA TRP A 407 20.60 15.90 -5.61
C TRP A 407 21.07 15.78 -7.07
N ARG A 408 21.28 14.57 -7.55
CA ARG A 408 21.59 14.31 -8.97
C ARG A 408 20.35 14.28 -9.87
N ASN A 409 19.17 14.60 -9.31
CA ASN A 409 17.88 14.61 -10.01
C ASN A 409 17.57 13.27 -10.71
N PRO A 410 17.59 12.15 -9.98
CA PRO A 410 17.22 10.87 -10.56
C PRO A 410 15.81 10.91 -11.14
N SER A 411 15.58 10.12 -12.17
CA SER A 411 14.26 9.97 -12.77
C SER A 411 14.08 8.61 -13.39
N PHE A 412 12.83 8.20 -13.58
CA PHE A 412 12.46 7.06 -14.40
C PHE A 412 11.14 7.29 -15.13
N LYS A 413 10.96 6.60 -16.24
CA LYS A 413 9.74 6.65 -17.05
C LYS A 413 9.56 5.39 -17.89
N GLY A 414 8.36 5.12 -18.32
CA GLY A 414 8.06 4.05 -19.27
C GLY A 414 6.72 3.39 -19.03
N VAL A 415 6.57 2.17 -19.53
CA VAL A 415 5.31 1.42 -19.51
C VAL A 415 5.41 0.23 -18.59
N VAL A 416 4.35 0.00 -17.83
CA VAL A 416 4.16 -1.20 -17.00
C VAL A 416 2.79 -1.80 -17.32
N SER A 417 2.72 -3.11 -17.37
CA SER A 417 1.46 -3.84 -17.49
C SER A 417 1.32 -4.86 -16.37
N GLU A 418 0.09 -5.18 -16.03
CA GLU A 418 -0.23 -6.10 -14.96
C GLU A 418 -1.43 -6.95 -15.37
N VAL A 419 -1.35 -8.25 -15.11
CA VAL A 419 -2.48 -9.17 -15.18
C VAL A 419 -2.67 -9.77 -13.80
N SER A 420 -3.86 -9.69 -13.27
CA SER A 420 -4.21 -10.22 -11.97
C SER A 420 -5.44 -11.10 -12.04
N PHE A 421 -5.43 -12.13 -11.20
CA PHE A 421 -6.57 -13.01 -10.98
C PHE A 421 -6.85 -13.04 -9.47
N ALA A 422 -8.14 -12.92 -9.10
CA ALA A 422 -8.55 -13.00 -7.70
C ALA A 422 -9.94 -13.62 -7.56
N PHE A 423 -10.15 -14.41 -6.52
CA PHE A 423 -11.46 -14.94 -6.11
C PHE A 423 -11.60 -15.01 -4.60
#